data_9edc6ed2f4179be9a83b8a7c568b1463
#
_entry.id   9edc6ed2f4179be9a83b8a7c568b1463
#
_cell.length_a   1.000
_cell.length_b   1.000
_cell.length_c   1.000
_cell.angle_alpha   90.00
_cell.angle_beta   90.00
_cell.angle_gamma   90.00
#
_symmetry.space_group_name_H-M   'P 1'
#
loop_
_entity.id
_entity.type
_entity.pdbx_description
1 polymer ?
#
loop_
_entity_poly.entity_id
_entity_poly.type
_entity_poly.pdbx_seq_one_letter_code
_entity_poly.pdbx_strand_id
1 'polypeptide(L)'
;VNARLRPILTSMEHRSYMAEQRGGHKSVWLIFFILLFSLFSASASSNSSLENISNNVEKVFPEVIEILPHDSSAFTQGLVFLDGKLYESTGLYGESSIRIVNVTTGEIESITNLSETYFAEGISISNDSIIQLTWRENIGFIYNISTLENIGNFSIDGEGWGICSTPSGDIWLSDGSYQLSKINPNNLSSIIGSLTVYYNNSPINRLNELECPFDSGLIFSNIWLEDKILAINPSTGNVCAEYDFSEVRKQYENNNSRELNGIAYDNESSLFWITGKNWSNYYLVDLEIDSNFCQLSESEICCDEDSFSPFKVLFFIVVGIFLMPFSWPIFGMIFYKIFRRQTQHPPPPRIIKDTSEGLQG
;
A
#
# COMPACT_ATOMS: atom_id res chain seq x y z
N VAL A 1 77.71 -60.07 22.15
CA VAL A 1 77.61 -58.81 21.38
C VAL A 1 76.22 -58.71 20.69
N ASN A 2 75.14 -59.20 21.31
CA ASN A 2 73.85 -59.12 20.53
C ASN A 2 72.64 -58.67 21.40
N ALA A 3 72.84 -57.96 22.51
CA ALA A 3 71.77 -57.63 23.40
C ALA A 3 71.46 -56.10 23.53
N ARG A 4 72.08 -55.21 22.84
CA ARG A 4 71.91 -53.75 22.97
C ARG A 4 71.28 -53.01 21.75
N LEU A 5 70.97 -53.68 20.68
CA LEU A 5 70.41 -53.05 19.47
C LEU A 5 68.86 -53.18 19.37
N ARG A 6 68.24 -54.10 20.07
CA ARG A 6 66.78 -54.29 19.98
C ARG A 6 65.89 -53.12 20.52
N PRO A 7 66.27 -52.40 21.61
CA PRO A 7 65.38 -51.31 22.13
C PRO A 7 65.43 -50.04 21.30
N ILE A 8 66.43 -49.82 20.47
CA ILE A 8 66.55 -48.62 19.64
C ILE A 8 65.70 -48.73 18.37
N LEU A 9 65.61 -49.91 17.76
CA LEU A 9 64.78 -50.12 16.58
C LEU A 9 63.24 -50.04 16.88
N THR A 10 62.83 -50.58 18.03
CA THR A 10 61.40 -50.46 18.44
C THR A 10 60.97 -49.03 18.75
N SER A 11 61.89 -48.21 19.27
CA SER A 11 61.65 -46.80 19.54
C SER A 11 61.59 -45.91 18.27
N MET A 12 62.35 -46.30 17.25
CA MET A 12 62.32 -45.62 15.95
C MET A 12 61.06 -45.98 15.15
N GLU A 13 60.64 -47.21 15.12
CA GLU A 13 59.40 -47.64 14.43
C GLU A 13 58.15 -47.02 15.12
N HIS A 14 58.12 -46.96 16.45
CA HIS A 14 57.01 -46.33 17.16
C HIS A 14 56.95 -44.79 16.93
N ARG A 15 58.11 -44.13 16.78
CA ARG A 15 58.15 -42.70 16.44
C ARG A 15 57.74 -42.41 14.99
N SER A 16 58.11 -43.26 14.04
CA SER A 16 57.69 -43.08 12.65
C SER A 16 56.18 -43.33 12.48
N TYR A 17 55.64 -44.35 13.15
CA TYR A 17 54.19 -44.66 13.13
C TYR A 17 53.35 -43.49 13.74
N MET A 18 53.80 -42.90 14.87
CA MET A 18 53.11 -41.77 15.49
C MET A 18 53.26 -40.46 14.70
N ALA A 19 54.33 -40.28 13.90
CA ALA A 19 54.51 -39.12 13.03
C ALA A 19 53.61 -39.23 11.80
N GLU A 20 53.42 -40.42 11.24
CA GLU A 20 52.56 -40.67 10.06
C GLU A 20 51.09 -40.50 10.41
N GLN A 21 50.63 -40.93 11.58
CA GLN A 21 49.28 -40.69 12.07
C GLN A 21 48.97 -39.22 12.31
N ARG A 22 49.93 -38.43 12.82
CA ARG A 22 49.76 -36.98 13.01
C ARG A 22 49.77 -36.17 11.71
N GLY A 23 50.45 -36.65 10.69
CA GLY A 23 50.44 -36.03 9.34
C GLY A 23 49.11 -36.26 8.62
N GLY A 24 48.53 -37.44 8.66
CA GLY A 24 47.25 -37.78 8.02
C GLY A 24 46.09 -36.95 8.55
N HIS A 25 46.00 -36.74 9.85
CA HIS A 25 44.92 -35.89 10.41
C HIS A 25 45.04 -34.42 9.99
N LYS A 26 46.22 -33.87 9.91
CA LYS A 26 46.40 -32.46 9.47
C LYS A 26 46.04 -32.28 8.03
N SER A 27 46.34 -33.20 7.16
CA SER A 27 45.96 -33.13 5.73
C SER A 27 44.49 -33.26 5.52
N VAL A 28 43.80 -34.14 6.25
CA VAL A 28 42.32 -34.29 6.18
C VAL A 28 41.62 -33.01 6.63
N TRP A 29 42.09 -32.37 7.71
CA TRP A 29 41.52 -31.10 8.15
C TRP A 29 41.76 -29.96 7.19
N LEU A 30 42.92 -29.92 6.54
CA LEU A 30 43.23 -28.89 5.53
C LEU A 30 42.32 -29.03 4.31
N ILE A 31 42.10 -30.25 3.83
CA ILE A 31 41.17 -30.54 2.71
C ILE A 31 39.74 -30.17 3.09
N PHE A 32 39.31 -30.50 4.33
CA PHE A 32 38.00 -30.13 4.82
C PHE A 32 37.79 -28.62 4.90
N PHE A 33 38.79 -27.86 5.37
CA PHE A 33 38.74 -26.41 5.40
C PHE A 33 38.75 -25.80 4.01
N ILE A 34 39.48 -26.33 3.04
CA ILE A 34 39.50 -25.86 1.66
C ILE A 34 38.14 -26.11 0.99
N LEU A 35 37.52 -27.28 1.22
CA LEU A 35 36.18 -27.59 0.71
C LEU A 35 35.10 -26.70 1.37
N LEU A 36 35.21 -26.42 2.65
CA LEU A 36 34.31 -25.51 3.34
C LEU A 36 34.44 -24.07 2.80
N PHE A 37 35.68 -23.61 2.54
CA PHE A 37 35.94 -22.28 1.99
C PHE A 37 35.46 -22.16 0.54
N SER A 38 35.59 -23.23 -0.27
CA SER A 38 35.06 -23.25 -1.65
C SER A 38 33.55 -23.22 -1.69
N LEU A 39 32.87 -23.88 -0.75
CA LEU A 39 31.42 -23.81 -0.60
C LEU A 39 30.94 -22.40 -0.14
N PHE A 40 31.70 -21.75 0.73
CA PHE A 40 31.43 -20.36 1.15
C PHE A 40 31.66 -19.37 0.01
N SER A 41 32.69 -19.56 -0.80
CA SER A 41 32.98 -18.71 -1.96
C SER A 41 31.94 -18.88 -3.06
N ALA A 42 31.38 -20.08 -3.24
CA ALA A 42 30.31 -20.33 -4.21
C ALA A 42 28.98 -19.66 -3.78
N SER A 43 28.72 -19.54 -2.46
CA SER A 43 27.53 -18.84 -1.94
C SER A 43 27.67 -17.32 -1.99
N ALA A 44 28.90 -16.79 -2.04
CA ALA A 44 29.13 -15.35 -2.13
C ALA A 44 29.11 -14.82 -3.58
N SER A 45 29.13 -15.72 -4.58
CA SER A 45 29.10 -15.34 -6.01
C SER A 45 27.70 -15.31 -6.63
N SER A 46 26.66 -15.61 -5.86
CA SER A 46 25.27 -15.38 -6.25
C SER A 46 24.72 -14.04 -5.72
N ASN A 47 25.57 -13.07 -5.50
CA ASN A 47 25.11 -11.69 -5.60
C ASN A 47 24.80 -11.46 -7.09
N SER A 48 23.67 -12.04 -7.56
CA SER A 48 22.94 -11.44 -8.66
C SER A 48 22.90 -9.96 -8.37
N SER A 49 23.38 -9.16 -9.29
CA SER A 49 23.03 -7.77 -9.38
C SER A 49 21.55 -7.67 -8.98
N LEU A 50 21.27 -7.16 -7.80
CA LEU A 50 20.05 -6.44 -7.54
C LEU A 50 20.13 -5.31 -8.56
N GLU A 51 19.68 -5.58 -9.79
CA GLU A 51 19.23 -4.50 -10.63
C GLU A 51 18.29 -3.75 -9.70
N ASN A 52 18.63 -2.51 -9.40
CA ASN A 52 17.68 -1.56 -8.89
C ASN A 52 16.59 -1.57 -9.95
N ILE A 53 15.55 -2.40 -9.76
CA ILE A 53 14.29 -2.26 -10.45
C ILE A 53 13.83 -0.91 -9.91
N SER A 54 14.17 0.11 -10.67
CA SER A 54 13.61 1.44 -10.47
C SER A 54 12.11 1.20 -10.57
N ASN A 55 11.40 1.29 -9.46
CA ASN A 55 9.95 1.37 -9.42
C ASN A 55 9.55 2.71 -10.05
N ASN A 56 9.92 2.90 -11.32
CA ASN A 56 9.47 4.05 -12.07
C ASN A 56 7.99 3.82 -12.35
N VAL A 57 7.17 4.67 -11.75
CA VAL A 57 5.75 4.77 -12.08
C VAL A 57 5.63 4.97 -13.59
N GLU A 58 4.85 4.13 -14.26
CA GLU A 58 4.59 4.27 -15.68
C GLU A 58 3.79 5.53 -15.95
N LYS A 59 4.19 6.28 -16.98
CA LYS A 59 3.49 7.49 -17.40
C LYS A 59 2.76 7.23 -18.70
N VAL A 60 1.44 7.42 -18.63
CA VAL A 60 0.52 7.25 -19.74
C VAL A 60 -0.07 8.59 -20.14
N PHE A 61 -0.24 8.82 -21.43
CA PHE A 61 -0.92 9.97 -21.99
C PHE A 61 -2.21 9.48 -22.66
N PRO A 62 -3.35 9.52 -21.97
CA PRO A 62 -4.59 8.93 -22.48
C PRO A 62 -5.10 9.62 -23.73
N GLU A 63 -5.63 8.83 -24.67
CA GLU A 63 -6.33 9.33 -25.85
C GLU A 63 -7.80 9.57 -25.52
N VAL A 64 -8.35 10.68 -26.04
CA VAL A 64 -9.75 11.02 -25.91
C VAL A 64 -10.55 10.24 -26.97
N ILE A 65 -11.50 9.43 -26.53
CA ILE A 65 -12.37 8.61 -27.37
C ILE A 65 -13.63 9.39 -27.76
N GLU A 66 -14.24 10.10 -26.77
CA GLU A 66 -15.47 10.87 -26.97
C GLU A 66 -15.41 12.15 -26.15
N ILE A 67 -16.09 13.18 -26.62
CA ILE A 67 -16.22 14.49 -25.94
C ILE A 67 -17.70 14.80 -25.80
N LEU A 68 -18.12 15.15 -24.58
CA LEU A 68 -19.48 15.53 -24.24
C LEU A 68 -19.48 16.92 -23.60
N PRO A 69 -20.43 17.80 -23.94
CA PRO A 69 -20.53 19.10 -23.31
C PRO A 69 -20.67 19.03 -21.79
N HIS A 70 -19.97 19.92 -21.09
CA HIS A 70 -20.03 20.07 -19.64
C HIS A 70 -20.35 21.52 -19.28
N ASP A 71 -21.05 21.71 -18.17
CA ASP A 71 -21.34 23.04 -17.63
C ASP A 71 -20.05 23.71 -17.11
N SER A 72 -19.52 24.64 -17.89
CA SER A 72 -18.28 25.34 -17.55
C SER A 72 -18.36 26.24 -16.29
N SER A 73 -19.54 26.40 -15.71
CA SER A 73 -19.70 27.01 -14.38
C SER A 73 -19.53 25.99 -13.24
N ALA A 74 -19.56 24.69 -13.53
CA ALA A 74 -19.43 23.64 -12.54
C ALA A 74 -18.00 23.60 -11.96
N PHE A 75 -17.91 23.76 -10.64
CA PHE A 75 -16.67 23.54 -9.90
C PHE A 75 -16.66 22.08 -9.42
N THR A 76 -16.36 21.17 -10.35
CA THR A 76 -16.48 19.72 -10.13
C THR A 76 -15.58 19.23 -8.99
N GLN A 77 -16.15 18.48 -8.06
CA GLN A 77 -15.47 17.94 -6.90
C GLN A 77 -15.62 16.43 -6.78
N GLY A 78 -16.58 15.82 -7.47
CA GLY A 78 -16.76 14.39 -7.52
C GLY A 78 -17.60 13.98 -8.72
N LEU A 79 -17.31 12.80 -9.25
CA LEU A 79 -18.00 12.25 -10.42
C LEU A 79 -18.21 10.75 -10.23
N VAL A 80 -19.38 10.23 -10.62
CA VAL A 80 -19.69 8.80 -10.61
C VAL A 80 -20.55 8.46 -11.83
N PHE A 81 -20.29 7.34 -12.46
CA PHE A 81 -21.13 6.81 -13.55
C PHE A 81 -21.94 5.61 -13.07
N LEU A 82 -23.24 5.64 -13.33
CA LEU A 82 -24.14 4.52 -13.08
C LEU A 82 -25.31 4.51 -14.06
N ASP A 83 -25.60 3.33 -14.64
CA ASP A 83 -26.77 3.08 -15.47
C ASP A 83 -26.96 4.13 -16.59
N GLY A 84 -25.86 4.50 -17.29
CA GLY A 84 -25.89 5.46 -18.40
C GLY A 84 -26.06 6.92 -17.96
N LYS A 85 -25.82 7.26 -16.70
CA LYS A 85 -25.89 8.61 -16.15
C LYS A 85 -24.62 8.98 -15.41
N LEU A 86 -24.22 10.24 -15.52
CA LEU A 86 -23.20 10.83 -14.65
C LEU A 86 -23.87 11.51 -13.45
N TYR A 87 -23.39 11.20 -12.27
CA TYR A 87 -23.69 11.94 -11.04
C TYR A 87 -22.50 12.83 -10.73
N GLU A 88 -22.75 14.11 -10.54
CA GLU A 88 -21.71 15.10 -10.33
C GLU A 88 -21.94 15.89 -9.05
N SER A 89 -20.90 16.03 -8.24
CA SER A 89 -20.83 16.94 -7.10
C SER A 89 -20.05 18.19 -7.48
N THR A 90 -20.62 19.36 -7.23
CA THR A 90 -19.96 20.64 -7.48
C THR A 90 -19.77 21.42 -6.19
N GLY A 91 -18.60 22.02 -6.02
CA GLY A 91 -18.24 22.82 -4.86
C GLY A 91 -18.60 24.31 -5.00
N LEU A 92 -18.01 25.10 -4.13
CA LEU A 92 -18.18 26.53 -3.85
C LEU A 92 -19.34 26.85 -2.91
N TYR A 93 -19.06 27.68 -1.89
CA TYR A 93 -20.08 28.14 -0.95
C TYR A 93 -21.18 28.93 -1.68
N GLY A 94 -22.43 28.53 -1.49
CA GLY A 94 -23.60 29.10 -2.16
C GLY A 94 -23.88 28.56 -3.56
N GLU A 95 -22.99 27.72 -4.13
CA GLU A 95 -23.12 27.15 -5.46
C GLU A 95 -23.04 25.60 -5.46
N SER A 96 -22.73 25.03 -4.29
CA SER A 96 -22.57 23.57 -4.15
C SER A 96 -23.85 22.79 -4.47
N SER A 97 -23.70 21.72 -5.25
CA SER A 97 -24.83 20.89 -5.65
C SER A 97 -24.43 19.42 -5.84
N ILE A 98 -25.44 18.57 -5.88
CA ILE A 98 -25.37 17.24 -6.49
C ILE A 98 -26.31 17.20 -7.66
N ARG A 99 -25.90 16.67 -8.81
CA ARG A 99 -26.67 16.65 -10.04
C ARG A 99 -26.59 15.34 -10.80
N ILE A 100 -27.62 15.04 -11.61
CA ILE A 100 -27.65 13.96 -12.59
C ILE A 100 -27.50 14.60 -13.97
N VAL A 101 -26.55 14.09 -14.75
CA VAL A 101 -26.23 14.57 -16.09
C VAL A 101 -26.48 13.46 -17.10
N ASN A 102 -27.14 13.79 -18.18
CA ASN A 102 -27.38 12.89 -19.32
C ASN A 102 -26.10 12.72 -20.13
N VAL A 103 -25.58 11.50 -20.24
CA VAL A 103 -24.31 11.22 -20.96
C VAL A 103 -24.40 11.37 -22.48
N THR A 104 -25.59 11.52 -23.06
CA THR A 104 -25.73 11.73 -24.50
C THR A 104 -25.74 13.20 -24.87
N THR A 105 -26.27 14.07 -23.98
CA THR A 105 -26.47 15.50 -24.28
C THR A 105 -25.61 16.43 -23.43
N GLY A 106 -25.08 15.95 -22.29
CA GLY A 106 -24.42 16.79 -21.29
C GLY A 106 -25.38 17.67 -20.49
N GLU A 107 -26.70 17.52 -20.66
CA GLU A 107 -27.70 18.33 -19.97
C GLU A 107 -27.97 17.80 -18.56
N ILE A 108 -28.20 18.75 -17.63
CA ILE A 108 -28.57 18.42 -16.24
C ILE A 108 -30.02 17.97 -16.22
N GLU A 109 -30.28 16.70 -15.86
CA GLU A 109 -31.62 16.12 -15.72
C GLU A 109 -32.25 16.43 -14.36
N SER A 110 -31.41 16.47 -13.31
CA SER A 110 -31.85 16.74 -11.94
C SER A 110 -30.73 17.39 -11.14
N ILE A 111 -31.09 18.26 -10.19
CA ILE A 111 -30.14 18.96 -9.33
C ILE A 111 -30.72 19.17 -7.94
N THR A 112 -29.90 18.94 -6.92
CA THR A 112 -30.19 19.33 -5.53
C THR A 112 -29.06 20.24 -5.06
N ASN A 113 -29.41 21.49 -4.69
CA ASN A 113 -28.44 22.47 -4.16
C ASN A 113 -28.27 22.26 -2.66
N LEU A 114 -27.02 22.42 -2.18
CA LEU A 114 -26.72 22.44 -0.77
C LEU A 114 -27.00 23.85 -0.20
N SER A 115 -27.11 23.93 1.13
CA SER A 115 -27.13 25.23 1.81
C SER A 115 -25.83 26.00 1.53
N GLU A 116 -25.91 27.33 1.46
CA GLU A 116 -24.78 28.23 1.21
C GLU A 116 -23.61 28.09 2.21
N THR A 117 -23.85 27.40 3.32
CA THR A 117 -22.85 27.15 4.38
C THR A 117 -21.97 25.93 4.11
N TYR A 118 -22.28 25.14 3.09
CA TYR A 118 -21.55 23.92 2.76
C TYR A 118 -20.77 24.07 1.46
N PHE A 119 -19.54 23.57 1.49
CA PHE A 119 -18.74 23.35 0.30
C PHE A 119 -18.74 21.86 -0.01
N ALA A 120 -19.46 21.44 -1.04
CA ALA A 120 -19.52 20.04 -1.42
C ALA A 120 -18.23 19.57 -2.07
N GLU A 121 -17.89 18.32 -1.82
CA GLU A 121 -16.69 17.64 -2.28
C GLU A 121 -17.03 16.31 -2.96
N GLY A 122 -16.17 15.29 -2.89
CA GLY A 122 -16.31 14.03 -3.56
C GLY A 122 -17.62 13.29 -3.27
N ILE A 123 -18.02 12.44 -4.22
CA ILE A 123 -19.19 11.57 -4.10
C ILE A 123 -18.83 10.12 -4.39
N SER A 124 -19.62 9.20 -3.82
CA SER A 124 -19.56 7.77 -4.13
C SER A 124 -20.93 7.13 -4.02
N ILE A 125 -21.15 6.03 -4.74
CA ILE A 125 -22.32 5.21 -4.57
C ILE A 125 -22.01 4.09 -3.57
N SER A 126 -22.89 3.95 -2.58
CA SER A 126 -22.85 2.85 -1.62
C SER A 126 -24.26 2.30 -1.44
N ASN A 127 -24.46 1.03 -1.77
CA ASN A 127 -25.78 0.43 -1.90
C ASN A 127 -26.67 1.26 -2.86
N ASP A 128 -27.89 1.58 -2.48
CA ASP A 128 -28.83 2.36 -3.30
C ASP A 128 -28.80 3.87 -2.95
N SER A 129 -27.68 4.38 -2.47
CA SER A 129 -27.54 5.75 -1.99
C SER A 129 -26.28 6.40 -2.52
N ILE A 130 -26.29 7.71 -2.65
CA ILE A 130 -25.11 8.52 -2.93
C ILE A 130 -24.62 9.12 -1.62
N ILE A 131 -23.33 9.00 -1.37
CA ILE A 131 -22.63 9.66 -0.28
C ILE A 131 -21.93 10.88 -0.87
N GLN A 132 -22.09 12.07 -0.26
CA GLN A 132 -21.40 13.30 -0.64
C GLN A 132 -20.67 13.87 0.56
N LEU A 133 -19.40 14.21 0.38
CA LEU A 133 -18.57 14.84 1.39
C LEU A 133 -18.75 16.37 1.37
N THR A 134 -18.32 17.01 2.47
CA THR A 134 -18.08 18.45 2.53
C THR A 134 -16.63 18.72 2.92
N TRP A 135 -16.10 19.89 2.52
CA TRP A 135 -14.69 20.25 2.73
C TRP A 135 -14.32 20.32 4.22
N ARG A 136 -14.87 21.26 4.96
CA ARG A 136 -14.45 21.61 6.33
C ARG A 136 -15.59 21.59 7.35
N GLU A 137 -16.78 21.28 6.91
CA GLU A 137 -17.97 21.35 7.75
C GLU A 137 -18.15 20.10 8.64
N ASN A 138 -17.22 19.14 8.53
CA ASN A 138 -17.21 17.88 9.31
C ASN A 138 -18.50 17.06 9.17
N ILE A 139 -19.18 17.17 8.03
CA ILE A 139 -20.42 16.49 7.73
C ILE A 139 -20.39 15.92 6.30
N GLY A 140 -20.99 14.75 6.12
CA GLY A 140 -21.33 14.21 4.80
C GLY A 140 -22.83 13.99 4.72
N PHE A 141 -23.35 13.99 3.50
CA PHE A 141 -24.76 13.81 3.20
C PHE A 141 -25.00 12.48 2.51
N ILE A 142 -26.20 11.93 2.69
CA ILE A 142 -26.66 10.71 2.04
C ILE A 142 -27.92 11.04 1.25
N TYR A 143 -27.93 10.71 -0.03
CA TYR A 143 -29.04 10.98 -0.92
C TYR A 143 -29.64 9.69 -1.47
N ASN A 144 -30.93 9.70 -1.71
CA ASN A 144 -31.57 8.70 -2.54
C ASN A 144 -31.06 8.84 -3.98
N ILE A 145 -30.56 7.75 -4.57
CA ILE A 145 -29.89 7.77 -5.86
C ILE A 145 -30.82 8.19 -7.02
N SER A 146 -32.12 7.90 -6.92
CA SER A 146 -33.09 8.20 -7.99
C SER A 146 -33.68 9.60 -7.92
N THR A 147 -33.84 10.16 -6.71
CA THR A 147 -34.54 11.44 -6.49
C THR A 147 -33.62 12.59 -6.09
N LEU A 148 -32.40 12.30 -5.71
CA LEU A 148 -31.45 13.22 -5.09
C LEU A 148 -32.01 13.89 -3.81
N GLU A 149 -33.03 13.31 -3.16
CA GLU A 149 -33.50 13.76 -1.86
C GLU A 149 -32.49 13.39 -0.78
N ASN A 150 -32.18 14.34 0.09
CA ASN A 150 -31.34 14.06 1.27
C ASN A 150 -32.11 13.15 2.24
N ILE A 151 -31.57 11.96 2.51
CA ILE A 151 -32.17 10.96 3.39
C ILE A 151 -31.37 10.77 4.69
N GLY A 152 -30.22 11.44 4.85
CA GLY A 152 -29.41 11.35 6.05
C GLY A 152 -28.11 12.12 5.97
N ASN A 153 -27.39 12.09 7.07
CA ASN A 153 -26.05 12.67 7.16
C ASN A 153 -25.18 11.85 8.13
N PHE A 154 -23.89 12.09 8.08
CA PHE A 154 -22.87 11.46 8.95
C PHE A 154 -21.75 12.46 9.27
N SER A 155 -21.02 12.22 10.35
CA SER A 155 -19.88 13.05 10.71
C SER A 155 -18.61 12.59 9.98
N ILE A 156 -17.79 13.55 9.58
CA ILE A 156 -16.44 13.36 9.04
C ILE A 156 -15.47 13.94 10.06
N ASP A 157 -14.35 13.25 10.32
CA ASP A 157 -13.29 13.79 11.19
C ASP A 157 -12.23 14.44 10.30
N GLY A 158 -12.20 15.76 10.26
CA GLY A 158 -11.31 16.54 9.41
C GLY A 158 -11.92 16.97 8.07
N GLU A 159 -11.07 17.21 7.07
CA GLU A 159 -11.51 17.61 5.73
C GLU A 159 -11.93 16.37 4.92
N GLY A 160 -13.01 16.50 4.15
CA GLY A 160 -13.40 15.50 3.15
C GLY A 160 -13.11 16.02 1.76
N TRP A 161 -12.32 15.26 0.94
CA TRP A 161 -12.00 15.65 -0.43
C TRP A 161 -12.60 14.66 -1.44
N GLY A 162 -12.03 13.47 -1.58
CA GLY A 162 -12.54 12.42 -2.45
C GLY A 162 -13.05 11.21 -1.67
N ILE A 163 -13.94 10.44 -2.28
CA ILE A 163 -14.47 9.20 -1.70
C ILE A 163 -14.80 8.22 -2.82
N CYS A 164 -14.41 6.95 -2.66
CA CYS A 164 -14.86 5.88 -3.53
C CYS A 164 -15.24 4.62 -2.76
N SER A 165 -16.11 3.81 -3.35
CA SER A 165 -16.54 2.52 -2.80
C SER A 165 -16.08 1.39 -3.71
N THR A 166 -15.39 0.40 -3.15
CA THR A 166 -14.98 -0.79 -3.90
C THR A 166 -16.13 -1.79 -4.03
N PRO A 167 -16.08 -2.71 -4.98
CA PRO A 167 -17.06 -3.80 -5.12
C PRO A 167 -17.15 -4.71 -3.90
N SER A 168 -16.06 -4.84 -3.14
CA SER A 168 -16.03 -5.60 -1.88
C SER A 168 -16.74 -4.88 -0.73
N GLY A 169 -17.15 -3.62 -0.93
CA GLY A 169 -17.81 -2.78 0.07
C GLY A 169 -16.85 -1.96 0.93
N ASP A 170 -15.56 -1.94 0.63
CA ASP A 170 -14.61 -1.03 1.27
C ASP A 170 -14.84 0.40 0.77
N ILE A 171 -14.77 1.37 1.68
CA ILE A 171 -14.90 2.79 1.35
C ILE A 171 -13.60 3.50 1.69
N TRP A 172 -13.05 4.23 0.73
CA TRP A 172 -11.84 5.03 0.88
C TRP A 172 -12.13 6.51 0.77
N LEU A 173 -11.46 7.31 1.59
CA LEU A 173 -11.62 8.76 1.67
C LEU A 173 -10.23 9.42 1.62
N SER A 174 -10.11 10.50 0.85
CA SER A 174 -8.96 11.40 0.84
C SER A 174 -9.26 12.71 1.57
N ASP A 175 -8.22 13.36 2.09
CA ASP A 175 -8.26 14.65 2.80
C ASP A 175 -7.18 15.64 2.29
N GLY A 176 -6.61 15.38 1.12
CA GLY A 176 -5.52 16.16 0.56
C GLY A 176 -4.13 15.83 1.11
N SER A 177 -4.01 14.94 2.07
CA SER A 177 -2.74 14.43 2.55
C SER A 177 -2.20 13.30 1.66
N TYR A 178 -1.16 12.62 2.13
CA TYR A 178 -0.61 11.40 1.52
C TYR A 178 -1.31 10.13 2.02
N GLN A 179 -2.34 10.25 2.81
CA GLN A 179 -3.07 9.12 3.38
C GLN A 179 -4.48 9.02 2.79
N LEU A 180 -4.92 7.78 2.57
CA LEU A 180 -6.31 7.44 2.34
C LEU A 180 -6.86 6.79 3.62
N SER A 181 -8.01 7.26 4.09
CA SER A 181 -8.71 6.69 5.23
C SER A 181 -9.69 5.61 4.79
N LYS A 182 -9.67 4.45 5.43
CA LYS A 182 -10.67 3.40 5.21
C LYS A 182 -11.84 3.59 6.16
N ILE A 183 -13.03 3.77 5.61
CA ILE A 183 -14.25 4.06 6.34
C ILE A 183 -15.06 2.79 6.56
N ASN A 184 -15.72 2.67 7.71
CA ASN A 184 -16.63 1.57 8.01
C ASN A 184 -17.94 1.71 7.19
N PRO A 185 -18.28 0.79 6.27
CA PRO A 185 -19.49 0.91 5.44
C PRO A 185 -20.80 0.85 6.23
N ASN A 186 -20.78 0.29 7.44
CA ASN A 186 -21.94 0.25 8.33
C ASN A 186 -22.05 1.47 9.27
N ASN A 187 -21.02 2.29 9.34
CA ASN A 187 -20.98 3.51 10.13
C ASN A 187 -19.99 4.49 9.49
N LEU A 188 -20.48 5.30 8.56
CA LEU A 188 -19.69 6.24 7.76
C LEU A 188 -18.89 7.26 8.59
N SER A 189 -19.24 7.44 9.86
CA SER A 189 -18.49 8.30 10.80
C SER A 189 -17.27 7.62 11.44
N SER A 190 -16.96 6.37 11.08
CA SER A 190 -15.91 5.58 11.73
C SER A 190 -14.80 5.22 10.76
N ILE A 191 -13.60 5.71 11.02
CA ILE A 191 -12.37 5.28 10.34
C ILE A 191 -11.93 3.94 10.95
N ILE A 192 -11.66 2.93 10.10
CA ILE A 192 -11.25 1.58 10.50
C ILE A 192 -9.84 1.23 10.05
N GLY A 193 -9.19 2.10 9.28
CA GLY A 193 -7.82 1.91 8.80
C GLY A 193 -7.34 3.10 8.00
N SER A 194 -6.08 3.07 7.62
CA SER A 194 -5.47 4.06 6.71
C SER A 194 -4.42 3.42 5.82
N LEU A 195 -4.18 4.03 4.67
CA LEU A 195 -3.20 3.62 3.67
C LEU A 195 -2.33 4.82 3.32
N THR A 196 -1.02 4.73 3.49
CA THR A 196 -0.08 5.75 2.99
C THR A 196 0.20 5.50 1.52
N VAL A 197 0.07 6.53 0.68
CA VAL A 197 0.31 6.44 -0.77
C VAL A 197 1.72 6.89 -1.10
N TYR A 198 2.44 6.04 -1.87
CA TYR A 198 3.82 6.25 -2.26
C TYR A 198 3.96 6.39 -3.77
N TYR A 199 4.62 7.47 -4.21
CA TYR A 199 5.07 7.67 -5.57
C TYR A 199 6.60 7.57 -5.61
N ASN A 200 7.14 6.59 -6.34
CA ASN A 200 8.59 6.32 -6.38
C ASN A 200 9.22 6.26 -4.97
N ASN A 201 8.62 5.47 -4.08
CA ASN A 201 9.04 5.27 -2.69
C ASN A 201 8.98 6.52 -1.78
N SER A 202 8.32 7.58 -2.20
CA SER A 202 8.11 8.79 -1.40
C SER A 202 6.62 9.05 -1.20
N PRO A 203 6.15 9.41 0.01
CA PRO A 203 4.75 9.76 0.21
C PRO A 203 4.34 10.92 -0.70
N ILE A 204 3.18 10.79 -1.36
CA ILE A 204 2.64 11.83 -2.25
C ILE A 204 1.41 12.48 -1.64
N ASN A 205 1.44 13.80 -1.49
CA ASN A 205 0.33 14.61 -0.97
C ASN A 205 -0.63 15.04 -2.09
N ARG A 206 -1.74 15.68 -1.68
CA ARG A 206 -2.76 16.27 -2.54
C ARG A 206 -3.64 15.24 -3.24
N LEU A 207 -3.77 14.05 -2.64
CA LEU A 207 -4.78 13.08 -3.08
C LEU A 207 -6.15 13.74 -2.97
N ASN A 208 -6.90 13.74 -4.07
CA ASN A 208 -8.16 14.46 -4.19
C ASN A 208 -9.29 13.51 -4.55
N GLU A 209 -10.05 13.79 -5.57
CA GLU A 209 -11.17 12.98 -6.01
C GLU A 209 -10.74 11.52 -6.29
N LEU A 210 -11.61 10.56 -5.95
CA LEU A 210 -11.31 9.13 -5.97
C LEU A 210 -12.33 8.33 -6.78
N GLU A 211 -11.83 7.36 -7.56
CA GLU A 211 -12.65 6.32 -8.19
C GLU A 211 -12.08 4.91 -7.91
N CYS A 212 -12.98 3.95 -7.66
CA CYS A 212 -12.64 2.56 -7.35
C CYS A 212 -13.31 1.59 -8.36
N PRO A 213 -12.76 1.41 -9.59
CA PRO A 213 -13.36 0.58 -10.62
C PRO A 213 -13.57 -0.88 -10.19
N PHE A 214 -14.66 -1.45 -10.65
CA PHE A 214 -15.14 -2.77 -10.23
C PHE A 214 -14.12 -3.90 -10.47
N ASP A 215 -13.41 -3.86 -11.58
CA ASP A 215 -12.59 -4.96 -12.10
C ASP A 215 -11.07 -4.71 -11.98
N SER A 216 -10.66 -3.47 -11.66
CA SER A 216 -9.23 -3.12 -11.60
C SER A 216 -8.55 -3.54 -10.30
N GLY A 217 -9.29 -3.56 -9.20
CA GLY A 217 -8.73 -3.72 -7.86
C GLY A 217 -7.82 -2.56 -7.42
N LEU A 218 -7.83 -1.43 -8.15
CA LEU A 218 -7.04 -0.23 -7.91
C LEU A 218 -7.90 0.92 -7.38
N ILE A 219 -7.26 1.92 -6.79
CA ILE A 219 -7.86 3.21 -6.46
C ILE A 219 -7.27 4.24 -7.41
N PHE A 220 -8.12 4.97 -8.14
CA PHE A 220 -7.71 6.09 -8.97
C PHE A 220 -7.90 7.39 -8.18
N SER A 221 -6.93 8.30 -8.26
CA SER A 221 -6.98 9.57 -7.53
C SER A 221 -6.51 10.73 -8.39
N ASN A 222 -7.29 11.81 -8.44
CA ASN A 222 -6.78 13.09 -8.90
C ASN A 222 -5.75 13.65 -7.92
N ILE A 223 -4.81 14.44 -8.43
CA ILE A 223 -3.86 15.21 -7.62
C ILE A 223 -4.23 16.68 -7.70
N TRP A 224 -4.59 17.27 -6.58
CA TRP A 224 -4.99 18.68 -6.51
C TRP A 224 -3.93 19.62 -7.10
N LEU A 225 -4.35 20.56 -7.95
CA LEU A 225 -3.55 21.49 -8.74
C LEU A 225 -2.70 20.86 -9.84
N GLU A 226 -2.94 19.58 -10.18
CA GLU A 226 -2.28 18.91 -11.28
C GLU A 226 -3.32 18.30 -12.24
N ASP A 227 -2.97 18.18 -13.51
CA ASP A 227 -3.82 17.54 -14.52
C ASP A 227 -3.45 16.05 -14.64
N LYS A 228 -3.48 15.34 -13.49
CA LYS A 228 -3.04 13.97 -13.37
C LYS A 228 -4.00 13.08 -12.58
N ILE A 229 -4.01 11.82 -12.97
CA ILE A 229 -4.66 10.74 -12.23
C ILE A 229 -3.58 9.71 -11.87
N LEU A 230 -3.59 9.21 -10.63
CA LEU A 230 -2.73 8.12 -10.18
C LEU A 230 -3.55 6.86 -9.97
N ALA A 231 -3.06 5.72 -10.47
CA ALA A 231 -3.58 4.40 -10.10
C ALA A 231 -2.78 3.86 -8.92
N ILE A 232 -3.47 3.50 -7.83
CA ILE A 232 -2.89 3.17 -6.53
C ILE A 232 -3.28 1.73 -6.16
N ASN A 233 -2.32 0.92 -5.76
CA ASN A 233 -2.58 -0.41 -5.22
C ASN A 233 -3.08 -0.29 -3.76
N PRO A 234 -4.32 -0.71 -3.44
CA PRO A 234 -4.88 -0.56 -2.09
C PRO A 234 -4.25 -1.48 -1.04
N SER A 235 -3.50 -2.50 -1.45
CA SER A 235 -2.82 -3.41 -0.53
C SER A 235 -1.47 -2.87 -0.07
N THR A 236 -0.76 -2.11 -0.94
CA THR A 236 0.61 -1.63 -0.68
C THR A 236 0.71 -0.12 -0.53
N GLY A 237 -0.24 0.62 -1.09
CA GLY A 237 -0.19 2.08 -1.21
C GLY A 237 0.71 2.58 -2.35
N ASN A 238 1.35 1.70 -3.10
CA ASN A 238 2.22 2.12 -4.20
C ASN A 238 1.40 2.61 -5.40
N VAL A 239 1.85 3.71 -5.99
CA VAL A 239 1.35 4.18 -7.30
C VAL A 239 1.93 3.27 -8.38
N CYS A 240 1.06 2.74 -9.23
CA CYS A 240 1.37 1.83 -10.31
C CYS A 240 1.51 2.55 -11.65
N ALA A 241 0.63 3.53 -11.90
CA ALA A 241 0.63 4.33 -13.12
C ALA A 241 0.26 5.78 -12.81
N GLU A 242 0.77 6.70 -13.65
CA GLU A 242 0.41 8.12 -13.70
C GLU A 242 -0.16 8.43 -15.08
N TYR A 243 -1.38 8.93 -15.13
CA TYR A 243 -2.04 9.38 -16.35
C TYR A 243 -2.00 10.90 -16.42
N ASP A 244 -1.34 11.45 -17.44
CA ASP A 244 -1.13 12.89 -17.61
C ASP A 244 -2.10 13.46 -18.66
N PHE A 245 -2.98 14.34 -18.21
CA PHE A 245 -4.01 15.01 -19.03
C PHE A 245 -3.67 16.45 -19.39
N SER A 246 -2.46 16.90 -19.14
CA SER A 246 -2.04 18.27 -19.41
C SER A 246 -2.23 18.69 -20.88
N GLU A 247 -1.98 17.79 -21.84
CA GLU A 247 -2.19 18.05 -23.26
C GLU A 247 -3.69 18.05 -23.61
N VAL A 248 -4.52 17.20 -22.97
CA VAL A 248 -5.99 17.23 -23.17
C VAL A 248 -6.54 18.59 -22.74
N ARG A 249 -6.19 19.06 -21.53
CA ARG A 249 -6.59 20.38 -21.05
C ARG A 249 -6.13 21.48 -21.98
N LYS A 250 -4.89 21.49 -22.38
CA LYS A 250 -4.30 22.50 -23.26
C LYS A 250 -4.96 22.55 -24.64
N GLN A 251 -5.37 21.40 -25.17
CA GLN A 251 -5.95 21.27 -26.51
C GLN A 251 -7.42 21.65 -26.55
N TYR A 252 -8.19 21.29 -25.53
CA TYR A 252 -9.65 21.32 -25.56
C TYR A 252 -10.28 22.32 -24.59
N GLU A 253 -9.55 22.75 -23.56
CA GLU A 253 -10.08 23.62 -22.52
C GLU A 253 -9.60 25.08 -22.65
N ASN A 254 -10.34 25.98 -22.05
CA ASN A 254 -10.05 27.41 -22.12
C ASN A 254 -9.27 27.91 -20.89
N ASN A 255 -8.87 29.20 -20.90
CA ASN A 255 -8.07 29.78 -19.83
C ASN A 255 -8.81 29.91 -18.48
N ASN A 256 -10.12 29.74 -18.42
CA ASN A 256 -10.91 29.76 -17.20
C ASN A 256 -11.00 28.36 -16.56
N SER A 257 -10.70 27.31 -17.34
CA SER A 257 -10.68 25.94 -16.87
C SER A 257 -9.54 25.75 -15.88
N ARG A 258 -9.85 25.16 -14.72
CA ARG A 258 -8.89 24.91 -13.65
C ARG A 258 -8.31 23.50 -13.77
N GLU A 259 -7.82 22.94 -12.69
CA GLU A 259 -7.24 21.59 -12.68
C GLU A 259 -8.26 20.50 -12.96
N LEU A 260 -7.77 19.38 -13.48
CA LEU A 260 -8.49 18.11 -13.61
C LEU A 260 -9.06 17.69 -12.25
N ASN A 261 -10.34 17.37 -12.18
CA ASN A 261 -11.00 16.82 -11.01
C ASN A 261 -12.34 16.18 -11.39
N GLY A 262 -12.48 14.89 -11.11
CA GLY A 262 -13.64 14.08 -11.47
C GLY A 262 -13.23 12.88 -12.33
N ILE A 263 -13.43 11.68 -11.79
CA ILE A 263 -13.15 10.38 -12.42
C ILE A 263 -14.38 9.51 -12.20
N ALA A 264 -14.95 8.95 -13.25
CA ALA A 264 -16.05 8.02 -13.14
C ALA A 264 -15.85 6.83 -14.07
N TYR A 265 -15.94 5.63 -13.57
CA TYR A 265 -15.75 4.41 -14.33
C TYR A 265 -17.07 3.86 -14.86
N ASP A 266 -17.12 3.59 -16.15
CA ASP A 266 -18.22 2.89 -16.80
C ASP A 266 -17.92 1.39 -16.87
N ASN A 267 -18.59 0.62 -16.03
CA ASN A 267 -18.40 -0.84 -15.94
C ASN A 267 -18.84 -1.60 -17.21
N GLU A 268 -19.67 -1.01 -18.07
CA GLU A 268 -20.15 -1.68 -19.29
C GLU A 268 -19.13 -1.55 -20.42
N SER A 269 -18.54 -0.37 -20.58
CA SER A 269 -17.55 -0.10 -21.63
C SER A 269 -16.11 -0.34 -21.17
N SER A 270 -15.84 -0.42 -19.88
CA SER A 270 -14.50 -0.40 -19.24
C SER A 270 -13.73 0.87 -19.55
N LEU A 271 -14.41 1.99 -19.75
CA LEU A 271 -13.85 3.30 -20.02
C LEU A 271 -14.08 4.26 -18.84
N PHE A 272 -13.40 5.39 -18.87
CA PHE A 272 -13.53 6.41 -17.84
C PHE A 272 -14.07 7.70 -18.40
N TRP A 273 -15.06 8.28 -17.72
CA TRP A 273 -15.45 9.66 -17.87
C TRP A 273 -14.63 10.53 -16.95
N ILE A 274 -14.01 11.55 -17.49
CA ILE A 274 -13.24 12.53 -16.72
C ILE A 274 -13.66 13.95 -17.05
N THR A 275 -13.46 14.87 -16.13
CA THR A 275 -13.64 16.30 -16.33
C THR A 275 -12.73 17.09 -15.38
N GLY A 276 -12.90 18.39 -15.28
CA GLY A 276 -12.17 19.25 -14.35
C GLY A 276 -12.99 20.45 -13.88
N LYS A 277 -12.46 21.17 -12.91
CA LYS A 277 -13.10 22.37 -12.36
C LYS A 277 -13.22 23.44 -13.43
N ASN A 278 -14.47 23.83 -13.73
CA ASN A 278 -14.81 24.78 -14.79
C ASN A 278 -14.37 24.33 -16.20
N TRP A 279 -14.21 23.05 -16.43
CA TRP A 279 -14.00 22.53 -17.77
C TRP A 279 -15.29 22.62 -18.59
N SER A 280 -15.14 22.75 -19.90
CA SER A 280 -16.27 22.85 -20.84
C SER A 280 -16.71 21.49 -21.38
N ASN A 281 -15.99 20.42 -21.07
CA ASN A 281 -16.26 19.10 -21.57
C ASN A 281 -16.07 18.01 -20.51
N TYR A 282 -16.83 16.93 -20.66
CA TYR A 282 -16.45 15.59 -20.18
C TYR A 282 -15.70 14.88 -21.30
N TYR A 283 -14.77 14.02 -20.93
CA TYR A 283 -13.98 13.20 -21.84
C TYR A 283 -14.11 11.73 -21.50
N LEU A 284 -14.49 10.93 -22.49
CA LEU A 284 -14.40 9.48 -22.38
C LEU A 284 -13.01 9.04 -22.81
N VAL A 285 -12.32 8.29 -21.97
CA VAL A 285 -10.93 7.87 -22.17
C VAL A 285 -10.74 6.41 -21.78
N ASP A 286 -9.74 5.76 -22.38
CA ASP A 286 -9.22 4.48 -21.92
C ASP A 286 -7.97 4.73 -21.08
N LEU A 287 -7.98 4.27 -19.84
CA LEU A 287 -6.82 4.36 -18.96
C LEU A 287 -5.95 3.09 -18.99
N GLU A 288 -6.22 2.17 -19.93
CA GLU A 288 -5.43 0.94 -20.14
C GLU A 288 -4.97 0.32 -18.81
N ILE A 289 -5.91 -0.22 -18.02
CA ILE A 289 -5.59 -0.83 -16.72
C ILE A 289 -4.83 -2.13 -16.98
N ASP A 290 -3.51 -2.10 -17.04
CA ASP A 290 -2.71 -3.31 -17.04
C ASP A 290 -2.48 -3.78 -15.60
N SER A 291 -3.14 -4.90 -15.25
CA SER A 291 -2.95 -5.56 -13.95
C SER A 291 -1.49 -5.95 -13.66
N ASN A 292 -0.64 -6.00 -14.69
CA ASN A 292 0.78 -6.29 -14.54
C ASN A 292 1.58 -5.12 -13.97
N PHE A 293 1.11 -3.86 -14.09
CA PHE A 293 1.81 -2.69 -13.52
C PHE A 293 1.98 -2.78 -12.01
N CYS A 294 1.03 -3.41 -11.32
CA CYS A 294 1.06 -3.59 -9.88
C CYS A 294 1.58 -4.95 -9.39
N GLN A 295 1.71 -5.96 -10.25
CA GLN A 295 2.08 -7.33 -9.85
C GLN A 295 3.58 -7.51 -9.61
N LEU A 296 4.43 -6.61 -10.08
CA LEU A 296 5.88 -6.70 -9.88
C LEU A 296 6.31 -6.60 -8.41
N SER A 297 5.43 -6.12 -7.52
CA SER A 297 5.74 -6.04 -6.09
C SER A 297 5.34 -7.30 -5.30
N GLU A 298 4.37 -8.09 -5.75
CA GLU A 298 3.97 -9.32 -5.04
C GLU A 298 4.96 -10.47 -5.21
N SER A 299 5.69 -10.53 -6.33
CA SER A 299 6.72 -11.54 -6.56
C SER A 299 7.96 -11.37 -5.69
N GLU A 300 8.22 -10.17 -5.16
CA GLU A 300 9.34 -9.93 -4.25
C GLU A 300 9.03 -10.26 -2.78
N ILE A 301 7.77 -10.22 -2.37
CA ILE A 301 7.36 -10.59 -0.99
C ILE A 301 7.32 -12.12 -0.82
N CYS A 302 7.17 -12.88 -1.89
CA CYS A 302 7.10 -14.34 -1.83
C CYS A 302 8.45 -15.08 -1.79
N CYS A 303 9.60 -14.40 -1.86
CA CYS A 303 10.89 -15.08 -1.99
C CYS A 303 11.76 -15.11 -0.73
N ASP A 304 11.27 -14.70 0.43
CA ASP A 304 11.99 -14.88 1.69
C ASP A 304 11.60 -16.19 2.44
N GLU A 305 10.95 -17.16 1.73
CA GLU A 305 10.83 -18.55 2.21
C GLU A 305 12.16 -19.31 2.24
N ASP A 306 13.25 -18.70 1.79
CA ASP A 306 14.59 -19.30 1.83
C ASP A 306 15.24 -19.31 3.23
N SER A 307 14.58 -18.81 4.26
CA SER A 307 15.10 -18.87 5.63
C SER A 307 15.07 -20.29 6.23
N PHE A 308 14.28 -21.23 5.65
CA PHE A 308 14.12 -22.60 6.13
C PHE A 308 14.44 -23.67 5.08
N SER A 309 15.53 -23.50 4.33
CA SER A 309 16.03 -24.63 3.54
C SER A 309 16.38 -25.80 4.48
N PRO A 310 15.81 -27.00 4.28
CA PRO A 310 16.14 -28.17 5.11
C PRO A 310 17.65 -28.46 5.09
N PHE A 311 18.38 -28.01 4.07
CA PHE A 311 19.84 -28.09 4.00
C PHE A 311 20.52 -27.14 4.99
N LYS A 312 20.00 -25.92 5.25
CA LYS A 312 20.55 -25.03 6.28
C LYS A 312 20.34 -25.59 7.67
N VAL A 313 19.17 -26.15 7.95
CA VAL A 313 18.86 -26.81 9.22
C VAL A 313 19.74 -28.04 9.42
N LEU A 314 19.91 -28.89 8.41
CA LEU A 314 20.77 -30.05 8.46
C LEU A 314 22.26 -29.65 8.67
N PHE A 315 22.70 -28.55 8.03
CA PHE A 315 24.04 -28.02 8.22
C PHE A 315 24.29 -27.55 9.66
N PHE A 316 23.35 -26.82 10.26
CA PHE A 316 23.46 -26.38 11.66
C PHE A 316 23.41 -27.56 12.64
N ILE A 317 22.61 -28.58 12.36
CA ILE A 317 22.56 -29.80 13.17
C ILE A 317 23.90 -30.57 13.08
N VAL A 318 24.45 -30.74 11.88
CA VAL A 318 25.72 -31.48 11.68
C VAL A 318 26.88 -30.67 12.29
N VAL A 319 26.97 -29.38 12.08
CA VAL A 319 28.00 -28.52 12.68
C VAL A 319 27.85 -28.47 14.20
N GLY A 320 26.63 -28.41 14.72
CA GLY A 320 26.33 -28.49 16.14
C GLY A 320 26.79 -29.78 16.78
N ILE A 321 26.55 -30.92 16.16
CA ILE A 321 26.98 -32.24 16.65
C ILE A 321 28.53 -32.37 16.68
N PHE A 322 29.21 -31.85 15.68
CA PHE A 322 30.69 -31.91 15.61
C PHE A 322 31.39 -30.91 16.51
N LEU A 323 30.78 -29.75 16.82
CA LEU A 323 31.36 -28.73 17.72
C LEU A 323 30.95 -28.92 19.20
N MET A 324 29.98 -29.78 19.52
CA MET A 324 29.52 -30.04 20.90
C MET A 324 30.63 -30.45 21.88
N PRO A 325 31.62 -31.29 21.53
CA PRO A 325 32.62 -31.71 22.49
C PRO A 325 33.60 -30.55 22.91
N PHE A 326 33.68 -29.46 22.13
CA PHE A 326 34.63 -28.38 22.37
C PHE A 326 34.03 -27.12 22.97
N SER A 327 32.72 -26.95 22.94
CA SER A 327 32.03 -25.68 23.30
C SER A 327 31.14 -25.76 24.53
N TRP A 328 30.95 -26.94 25.13
CA TRP A 328 30.05 -27.15 26.28
C TRP A 328 30.35 -26.17 27.48
N PRO A 329 31.60 -25.85 27.87
CA PRO A 329 31.82 -24.94 28.98
C PRO A 329 31.48 -23.48 28.63
N ILE A 330 31.57 -23.07 27.39
CA ILE A 330 31.34 -21.69 26.96
C ILE A 330 29.83 -21.44 26.73
N PHE A 331 29.12 -22.38 26.16
CA PHE A 331 27.65 -22.26 25.96
C PHE A 331 26.91 -22.27 27.28
N GLY A 332 27.32 -23.08 28.24
CA GLY A 332 26.71 -23.12 29.59
C GLY A 332 26.77 -21.75 30.29
N MET A 333 27.91 -21.02 30.17
CA MET A 333 28.04 -19.69 30.75
C MET A 333 27.20 -18.61 30.03
N ILE A 334 27.04 -18.70 28.73
CA ILE A 334 26.24 -17.74 27.97
C ILE A 334 24.75 -17.97 28.23
N PHE A 335 24.28 -19.22 28.25
CA PHE A 335 22.89 -19.58 28.56
C PHE A 335 22.51 -19.18 29.98
N TYR A 336 23.40 -19.40 30.96
CA TYR A 336 23.17 -18.99 32.33
C TYR A 336 23.07 -17.47 32.49
N LYS A 337 23.86 -16.68 31.73
CA LYS A 337 23.76 -15.21 31.73
C LYS A 337 22.46 -14.70 31.06
N ILE A 338 21.99 -15.35 30.01
CA ILE A 338 20.74 -14.97 29.32
C ILE A 338 19.52 -15.29 30.18
N PHE A 339 19.48 -16.48 30.78
CA PHE A 339 18.37 -16.88 31.65
C PHE A 339 18.25 -16.03 32.92
N ARG A 340 19.39 -15.60 33.50
CA ARG A 340 19.40 -14.75 34.70
C ARG A 340 18.91 -13.31 34.41
N ARG A 341 18.91 -12.86 33.15
CA ARG A 341 18.36 -11.55 32.75
C ARG A 341 16.84 -11.56 32.54
N GLN A 342 16.23 -12.70 32.28
CA GLN A 342 14.79 -12.79 32.07
C GLN A 342 13.96 -12.94 33.35
N THR A 343 14.57 -13.19 34.50
CA THR A 343 13.83 -13.38 35.76
C THR A 343 13.75 -12.12 36.64
N GLN A 344 14.19 -10.95 36.14
CA GLN A 344 13.99 -9.68 36.83
C GLN A 344 12.90 -8.83 36.15
N HIS A 345 11.65 -9.27 36.23
CA HIS A 345 10.52 -8.37 36.03
C HIS A 345 10.21 -7.65 37.36
N PRO A 346 9.98 -6.33 37.34
CA PRO A 346 9.50 -5.61 38.51
C PRO A 346 8.09 -6.10 38.88
N PRO A 347 7.73 -6.12 40.14
CA PRO A 347 6.39 -6.52 40.57
C PRO A 347 5.33 -5.55 40.03
N PRO A 348 4.11 -6.03 39.73
CA PRO A 348 3.05 -5.18 39.22
C PRO A 348 2.66 -4.08 40.24
N PRO A 349 2.19 -2.91 39.79
CA PRO A 349 1.80 -1.82 40.66
C PRO A 349 0.61 -2.24 41.53
N ARG A 350 0.69 -1.93 42.83
CA ARG A 350 -0.40 -2.14 43.79
C ARG A 350 -1.58 -1.27 43.40
N ILE A 351 -2.73 -1.90 43.19
CA ILE A 351 -4.04 -1.22 43.10
C ILE A 351 -4.37 -0.70 44.50
N ILE A 352 -4.33 0.61 44.68
CA ILE A 352 -4.89 1.27 45.88
C ILE A 352 -6.40 1.29 45.63
N LYS A 353 -7.14 0.50 46.42
CA LYS A 353 -8.58 0.64 46.54
C LYS A 353 -8.84 1.91 47.34
N ASP A 354 -9.37 2.93 46.69
CA ASP A 354 -9.89 4.12 47.34
C ASP A 354 -11.26 3.77 47.99
N THR A 355 -11.24 3.65 49.29
CA THR A 355 -12.45 3.59 50.14
C THR A 355 -12.78 4.99 50.53
N SER A 356 -13.70 5.65 49.86
CA SER A 356 -14.44 6.80 50.38
C SER A 356 -15.93 6.50 50.34
N GLU A 357 -16.39 5.84 51.39
CA GLU A 357 -17.75 5.96 51.83
C GLU A 357 -17.93 7.30 52.55
N GLY A 358 -19.01 8.00 52.18
CA GLY A 358 -19.84 8.76 53.09
C GLY A 358 -19.44 10.20 53.38
N LEU A 359 -20.29 11.14 52.93
CA LEU A 359 -21.07 11.97 53.84
C LEU A 359 -22.01 12.88 53.03
N GLN A 360 -23.24 12.85 53.46
CA GLN A 360 -24.37 13.68 53.09
C GLN A 360 -24.10 15.18 53.32
N GLY A 361 -24.69 16.01 52.44
CA GLY A 361 -24.82 17.45 52.53
C GLY A 361 -25.49 18.00 51.27
#